data_7df8bd92b1df9bf51e4aaae1b02e4639
#
_entry.id   7df8bd92b1df9bf51e4aaae1b02e4639
#
_cell.length_a   1.000
_cell.length_b   1.000
_cell.length_c   1.000
_cell.angle_alpha   90.00
_cell.angle_beta   90.00
_cell.angle_gamma   90.00
#
_symmetry.space_group_name_H-M   'P 1'
#
loop_
_entity.id
_entity.type
_entity.pdbx_description
1 polymer ?
#
loop_
_entity_poly.entity_id
_entity_poly.type
_entity_poly.pdbx_seq_one_letter_code
_entity_poly.pdbx_strand_id
1 'polypeptide(L)'
;MKPRSFANALVLLLLAALTACGGGRPATGPAAPPQIVFEGPGVPGTVSVQELFTANLDGSNIVQIPQDQLNKFLAHFSPDGTHLVYTKFLTGKFGDPAPQTDIFTYSFASAAETRLTTLANAFQAAWSPTGQQIAFGNYNGTALFLINSDGSGQQVVGRPSGAVDDLKWHDFLWSSDNWIFFVVEQDTDNCLKVRLDKIRPDGTSRTQVTDGGPNCTPPNMEPYGDADPGISADGQTIYSSRGLSPLPADPTQTLRHLYAYASDAYTPGKVETDLSMAQKPDCTVGVPKGSPDGAQILVFLFCPDDQQHVGVTLTNTAGSSWTFVATGFGPDWNPSNP
;
A
#
# COMPACT_ATOMS: atom_id res chain seq x y z
N MET A 1 13.13 -8.09 -22.25
CA MET A 1 12.15 -8.70 -21.34
C MET A 1 11.02 -7.70 -21.14
N LYS A 2 9.76 -8.09 -21.29
CA LYS A 2 8.64 -7.16 -21.05
C LYS A 2 8.44 -7.06 -19.54
N PRO A 3 8.27 -5.85 -18.94
CA PRO A 3 7.87 -5.72 -17.57
C PRO A 3 6.49 -6.37 -17.40
N ARG A 4 6.39 -7.43 -16.63
CA ARG A 4 5.10 -8.02 -16.25
C ARG A 4 4.61 -7.30 -15.00
N SER A 5 3.54 -6.57 -15.16
CA SER A 5 2.89 -5.76 -14.13
C SER A 5 2.07 -6.63 -13.19
N PHE A 6 2.24 -6.44 -11.91
CA PHE A 6 1.51 -7.10 -10.82
C PHE A 6 0.00 -6.79 -10.75
N ALA A 7 -0.48 -5.85 -11.55
CA ALA A 7 -1.83 -5.32 -11.42
C ALA A 7 -2.87 -5.95 -12.34
N ASN A 8 -2.52 -6.82 -13.28
CA ASN A 8 -3.46 -7.20 -14.34
C ASN A 8 -4.46 -8.31 -14.01
N ALA A 9 -4.35 -8.99 -12.88
CA ALA A 9 -5.23 -10.13 -12.60
C ALA A 9 -6.41 -9.82 -11.64
N LEU A 10 -6.34 -8.73 -10.87
CA LEU A 10 -7.36 -8.47 -9.82
C LEU A 10 -8.52 -7.57 -10.25
N VAL A 11 -8.53 -7.04 -11.47
CA VAL A 11 -9.52 -6.01 -11.90
C VAL A 11 -10.77 -6.60 -12.57
N LEU A 12 -10.86 -7.90 -12.83
CA LEU A 12 -11.87 -8.43 -13.75
C LEU A 12 -13.18 -8.96 -13.11
N LEU A 13 -13.40 -8.84 -11.79
CA LEU A 13 -14.57 -9.49 -11.14
C LEU A 13 -15.35 -8.63 -10.13
N LEU A 14 -15.44 -7.30 -10.28
CA LEU A 14 -16.25 -6.46 -9.40
C LEU A 14 -17.41 -5.78 -10.15
N LEU A 15 -18.39 -6.57 -10.56
CA LEU A 15 -19.69 -6.13 -11.06
C LEU A 15 -20.80 -6.69 -10.17
N ALA A 16 -20.99 -6.11 -8.98
CA ALA A 16 -22.27 -6.26 -8.27
C ALA A 16 -22.47 -5.17 -7.20
N ALA A 17 -23.45 -4.32 -7.49
CA ALA A 17 -24.36 -3.65 -6.56
C ALA A 17 -23.80 -2.66 -5.54
N LEU A 18 -23.64 -1.39 -6.00
CA LEU A 18 -23.86 -0.23 -5.12
C LEU A 18 -25.29 0.29 -5.36
N THR A 19 -26.28 -0.33 -4.74
CA THR A 19 -27.61 0.26 -4.56
C THR A 19 -27.83 0.49 -3.06
N ALA A 20 -27.37 1.61 -2.56
CA ALA A 20 -27.82 2.14 -1.29
C ALA A 20 -28.18 3.62 -1.46
N CYS A 21 -29.39 3.92 -1.94
CA CYS A 21 -30.05 5.18 -1.74
C CYS A 21 -30.54 5.25 -0.30
N GLY A 22 -29.72 5.80 0.60
CA GLY A 22 -30.12 6.21 1.95
C GLY A 22 -30.15 7.73 2.01
N GLY A 23 -31.34 8.36 1.85
CA GLY A 23 -31.55 9.78 2.07
C GLY A 23 -31.33 10.16 3.54
N GLY A 24 -30.09 10.45 3.94
CA GLY A 24 -29.75 11.03 5.23
C GLY A 24 -29.82 12.56 5.17
N ARG A 25 -30.51 13.16 6.14
CA ARG A 25 -30.59 14.61 6.40
C ARG A 25 -29.16 15.17 6.60
N PRO A 26 -28.78 16.31 6.00
CA PRO A 26 -27.43 16.85 6.20
C PRO A 26 -27.22 17.16 7.68
N ALA A 27 -26.17 16.61 8.24
CA ALA A 27 -25.70 16.95 9.59
C ALA A 27 -25.22 18.40 9.59
N THR A 28 -25.73 19.24 10.51
CA THR A 28 -25.44 20.67 10.63
C THR A 28 -24.20 20.97 11.48
N GLY A 29 -23.19 20.10 11.46
CA GLY A 29 -21.89 20.29 12.09
C GLY A 29 -20.77 19.95 11.12
N PRO A 30 -19.50 20.36 11.36
CA PRO A 30 -18.40 19.86 10.57
C PRO A 30 -18.41 18.32 10.67
N ALA A 31 -18.41 17.68 9.51
CA ALA A 31 -18.35 16.23 9.46
C ALA A 31 -17.10 15.76 10.22
N ALA A 32 -17.23 14.70 11.04
CA ALA A 32 -16.06 14.08 11.65
C ALA A 32 -15.06 13.70 10.56
N PRO A 33 -13.74 13.86 10.79
CA PRO A 33 -12.76 13.46 9.80
C PRO A 33 -12.92 11.97 9.51
N PRO A 34 -12.65 11.53 8.25
CA PRO A 34 -12.77 10.12 7.90
C PRO A 34 -11.77 9.27 8.69
N GLN A 35 -12.13 8.00 8.94
CA GLN A 35 -11.26 7.07 9.67
C GLN A 35 -10.28 6.35 8.76
N ILE A 36 -10.68 6.10 7.51
CA ILE A 36 -9.84 5.41 6.51
C ILE A 36 -9.91 6.09 5.14
N VAL A 37 -8.86 5.87 4.34
CA VAL A 37 -8.83 6.08 2.89
C VAL A 37 -8.59 4.75 2.20
N PHE A 38 -9.14 4.57 0.99
CA PHE A 38 -8.91 3.39 0.17
C PHE A 38 -9.15 3.71 -1.31
N GLU A 39 -8.71 2.84 -2.19
CA GLU A 39 -8.88 2.92 -3.63
C GLU A 39 -10.11 2.14 -4.08
N GLY A 40 -10.83 2.66 -5.04
CA GLY A 40 -11.99 1.99 -5.63
C GLY A 40 -12.26 2.45 -7.05
N PRO A 41 -13.19 1.80 -7.77
CA PRO A 41 -13.57 2.21 -9.12
C PRO A 41 -14.31 3.56 -9.07
N GLY A 42 -13.84 4.55 -9.83
CA GLY A 42 -14.40 5.92 -9.83
C GLY A 42 -15.79 6.05 -10.41
N VAL A 43 -16.20 5.12 -11.29
CA VAL A 43 -17.56 5.08 -11.84
C VAL A 43 -18.08 3.64 -11.74
N PRO A 44 -19.25 3.39 -11.13
CA PRO A 44 -19.85 2.08 -11.09
C PRO A 44 -19.94 1.45 -12.49
N GLY A 45 -19.35 0.25 -12.64
CA GLY A 45 -19.33 -0.47 -13.92
C GLY A 45 -18.19 -0.12 -14.88
N THR A 46 -17.28 0.78 -14.51
CA THR A 46 -16.04 1.02 -15.26
C THR A 46 -14.84 0.58 -14.44
N VAL A 47 -14.04 -0.33 -14.97
CA VAL A 47 -12.77 -0.79 -14.36
C VAL A 47 -11.57 0.07 -14.79
N SER A 48 -11.80 1.21 -15.41
CA SER A 48 -10.76 1.96 -16.12
C SER A 48 -10.11 3.08 -15.30
N VAL A 49 -10.72 3.52 -14.21
CA VAL A 49 -10.20 4.61 -13.37
C VAL A 49 -10.27 4.21 -11.90
N GLN A 50 -9.13 4.26 -11.22
CA GLN A 50 -9.03 4.10 -9.77
C GLN A 50 -9.13 5.48 -9.11
N GLU A 51 -10.04 5.60 -8.16
CA GLU A 51 -10.29 6.82 -7.40
C GLU A 51 -10.06 6.59 -5.91
N LEU A 52 -9.85 7.65 -5.16
CA LEU A 52 -9.73 7.59 -3.71
C LEU A 52 -11.09 7.79 -3.05
N PHE A 53 -11.34 6.99 -2.06
CA PHE A 53 -12.53 7.06 -1.20
C PHE A 53 -12.11 7.15 0.26
N THR A 54 -12.88 7.89 1.03
CA THR A 54 -12.80 7.87 2.49
C THR A 54 -14.04 7.24 3.07
N ALA A 55 -13.93 6.63 4.24
CA ALA A 55 -15.06 6.05 4.96
C ALA A 55 -14.82 6.01 6.47
N ASN A 56 -15.87 5.63 7.21
CA ASN A 56 -15.77 5.15 8.57
C ASN A 56 -15.44 3.64 8.59
N LEU A 57 -14.95 3.14 9.71
CA LEU A 57 -14.60 1.72 9.89
C LEU A 57 -15.81 0.77 9.86
N ASP A 58 -17.02 1.28 10.08
CA ASP A 58 -18.26 0.53 9.94
C ASP A 58 -18.77 0.46 8.47
N GLY A 59 -17.99 0.98 7.52
CA GLY A 59 -18.34 1.05 6.11
C GLY A 59 -19.32 2.17 5.75
N SER A 60 -19.66 3.06 6.69
CA SER A 60 -20.50 4.22 6.43
C SER A 60 -19.72 5.43 5.91
N ASN A 61 -20.44 6.45 5.45
CA ASN A 61 -19.88 7.72 4.98
C ASN A 61 -18.82 7.60 3.89
N ILE A 62 -19.02 6.69 2.93
CA ILE A 62 -18.11 6.55 1.77
C ILE A 62 -18.22 7.80 0.91
N VAL A 63 -17.10 8.52 0.74
CA VAL A 63 -16.98 9.75 -0.05
C VAL A 63 -15.80 9.66 -0.99
N GLN A 64 -16.01 9.91 -2.28
CA GLN A 64 -14.96 10.00 -3.31
C GLN A 64 -14.22 11.34 -3.22
N ILE A 65 -12.87 11.31 -3.28
CA ILE A 65 -12.00 12.48 -3.16
C ILE A 65 -10.72 12.34 -4.03
N PRO A 66 -10.25 13.45 -4.64
CA PRO A 66 -11.05 14.48 -5.28
C PRO A 66 -11.86 13.91 -6.45
N GLN A 67 -12.85 14.64 -6.96
CA GLN A 67 -13.76 14.13 -8.01
C GLN A 67 -13.30 14.56 -9.41
N ASP A 68 -12.16 14.10 -9.89
CA ASP A 68 -11.58 14.50 -11.18
C ASP A 68 -11.37 13.39 -12.22
N GLN A 69 -11.73 12.14 -11.89
CA GLN A 69 -11.66 10.97 -12.76
C GLN A 69 -10.25 10.65 -13.34
N LEU A 70 -9.19 11.02 -12.63
CA LEU A 70 -7.82 10.62 -12.94
C LEU A 70 -7.37 9.50 -11.98
N ASN A 71 -6.69 8.50 -12.51
CA ASN A 71 -6.20 7.39 -11.69
C ASN A 71 -5.33 7.87 -10.53
N LYS A 72 -5.69 7.48 -9.31
CA LYS A 72 -4.99 7.77 -8.06
C LYS A 72 -4.71 6.49 -7.31
N PHE A 73 -3.52 6.41 -6.73
CA PHE A 73 -3.04 5.19 -6.06
C PHE A 73 -2.24 5.52 -4.81
N LEU A 74 -2.26 4.57 -3.86
CA LEU A 74 -1.37 4.53 -2.70
C LEU A 74 -1.47 5.80 -1.86
N ALA A 75 -2.69 6.10 -1.43
CA ALA A 75 -2.96 7.25 -0.59
C ALA A 75 -2.63 6.97 0.86
N HIS A 76 -1.93 7.91 1.51
CA HIS A 76 -1.57 7.85 2.91
C HIS A 76 -1.92 9.14 3.63
N PHE A 77 -2.49 9.03 4.84
CA PHE A 77 -2.76 10.18 5.70
C PHE A 77 -1.46 10.81 6.19
N SER A 78 -1.47 12.15 6.31
CA SER A 78 -0.46 12.87 7.11
C SER A 78 -0.57 12.47 8.59
N PRO A 79 0.52 12.59 9.39
CA PRO A 79 0.50 12.20 10.80
C PRO A 79 -0.56 12.92 11.65
N ASP A 80 -0.96 14.12 11.25
CA ASP A 80 -2.04 14.89 11.88
C ASP A 80 -3.43 14.59 11.33
N GLY A 81 -3.54 13.70 10.30
CA GLY A 81 -4.79 13.30 9.68
C GLY A 81 -5.49 14.37 8.84
N THR A 82 -4.85 15.50 8.60
CA THR A 82 -5.46 16.65 7.91
C THR A 82 -5.26 16.65 6.39
N HIS A 83 -4.30 15.86 5.90
CA HIS A 83 -3.96 15.74 4.49
C HIS A 83 -3.83 14.27 4.07
N LEU A 84 -3.93 14.05 2.75
CA LEU A 84 -3.46 12.83 2.10
C LEU A 84 -2.24 13.15 1.22
N VAL A 85 -1.35 12.19 1.04
CA VAL A 85 -0.37 12.13 -0.05
C VAL A 85 -0.70 10.92 -0.92
N TYR A 86 -0.59 11.04 -2.24
CA TYR A 86 -0.89 9.96 -3.17
C TYR A 86 -0.21 10.16 -4.52
N THR A 87 -0.12 9.08 -5.28
CA THR A 87 0.29 9.11 -6.69
C THR A 87 -0.92 9.38 -7.58
N LYS A 88 -0.77 10.31 -8.54
CA LYS A 88 -1.77 10.59 -9.55
C LYS A 88 -1.18 10.38 -10.95
N PHE A 89 -1.90 9.65 -11.79
CA PHE A 89 -1.55 9.45 -13.18
C PHE A 89 -2.06 10.66 -13.98
N LEU A 90 -1.14 11.37 -14.59
CA LEU A 90 -1.44 12.49 -15.49
C LEU A 90 -1.76 11.98 -16.89
N THR A 91 -1.10 10.90 -17.31
CA THR A 91 -1.38 10.17 -18.53
C THR A 91 -1.07 8.69 -18.34
N GLY A 92 -1.78 7.82 -19.07
CA GLY A 92 -1.59 6.37 -18.97
C GLY A 92 -2.27 5.79 -17.71
N LYS A 93 -1.91 4.55 -17.40
CA LYS A 93 -2.42 3.77 -16.26
C LYS A 93 -1.34 2.87 -15.71
N PHE A 94 -1.61 2.25 -14.55
CA PHE A 94 -0.72 1.26 -13.96
C PHE A 94 -0.47 0.10 -14.93
N GLY A 95 0.80 -0.29 -15.08
CA GLY A 95 1.24 -1.33 -16.02
C GLY A 95 1.60 -0.83 -17.41
N ASP A 96 1.33 0.41 -17.76
CA ASP A 96 1.83 1.01 -19.00
C ASP A 96 3.37 1.17 -18.91
N PRO A 97 4.08 1.09 -20.02
CA PRO A 97 5.55 1.11 -20.00
C PRO A 97 6.15 2.47 -19.62
N ALA A 98 5.42 3.56 -19.77
CA ALA A 98 5.87 4.92 -19.47
C ALA A 98 4.68 5.84 -19.14
N PRO A 99 3.94 5.58 -18.05
CA PRO A 99 2.90 6.49 -17.62
C PRO A 99 3.52 7.76 -17.07
N GLN A 100 2.81 8.87 -17.15
CA GLN A 100 3.21 10.09 -16.46
C GLN A 100 2.53 10.16 -15.11
N THR A 101 3.32 10.17 -14.04
CA THR A 101 2.84 10.18 -12.66
C THR A 101 3.56 11.23 -11.85
N ASP A 102 2.85 11.85 -10.91
CA ASP A 102 3.43 12.72 -9.91
C ASP A 102 2.76 12.54 -8.55
N ILE A 103 3.44 13.05 -7.51
CA ILE A 103 2.94 13.05 -6.15
C ILE A 103 2.08 14.29 -5.93
N PHE A 104 0.92 14.07 -5.33
CA PHE A 104 -0.05 15.09 -4.96
C PHE A 104 -0.38 15.00 -3.48
N THR A 105 -0.81 16.11 -2.91
CA THR A 105 -1.49 16.15 -1.61
C THR A 105 -2.91 16.64 -1.76
N TYR A 106 -3.79 16.21 -0.85
CA TYR A 106 -5.15 16.70 -0.71
C TYR A 106 -5.37 17.19 0.72
N SER A 107 -5.90 18.40 0.88
CA SER A 107 -6.25 18.98 2.18
C SER A 107 -7.73 18.81 2.44
N PHE A 108 -8.10 18.18 3.56
CA PHE A 108 -9.49 18.01 3.97
C PHE A 108 -10.14 19.34 4.37
N ALA A 109 -9.37 20.28 4.91
CA ALA A 109 -9.87 21.57 5.34
C ALA A 109 -10.33 22.49 4.19
N SER A 110 -9.58 22.48 3.08
CA SER A 110 -9.86 23.32 1.90
C SER A 110 -10.49 22.56 0.74
N ALA A 111 -10.57 21.23 0.82
CA ALA A 111 -10.90 20.32 -0.28
C ALA A 111 -10.06 20.57 -1.55
N ALA A 112 -8.81 21.00 -1.35
CA ALA A 112 -7.90 21.37 -2.42
C ALA A 112 -6.79 20.32 -2.62
N GLU A 113 -6.48 20.10 -3.89
CA GLU A 113 -5.37 19.27 -4.34
C GLU A 113 -4.16 20.14 -4.70
N THR A 114 -2.97 19.70 -4.32
CA THR A 114 -1.70 20.35 -4.67
C THR A 114 -0.73 19.35 -5.28
N ARG A 115 -0.20 19.65 -6.46
CA ARG A 115 0.87 18.86 -7.09
C ARG A 115 2.21 19.21 -6.45
N LEU A 116 2.89 18.22 -5.86
CA LEU A 116 4.19 18.42 -5.19
C LEU A 116 5.39 18.20 -6.11
N THR A 117 5.28 17.27 -7.07
CA THR A 117 6.39 16.95 -7.98
C THR A 117 6.02 17.27 -9.43
N THR A 118 7.05 17.48 -10.26
CA THR A 118 6.91 17.73 -11.70
C THR A 118 7.86 16.83 -12.51
N LEU A 119 8.15 15.65 -11.98
CA LEU A 119 9.09 14.69 -12.59
C LEU A 119 8.46 13.87 -13.70
N ALA A 120 7.14 13.83 -13.77
CA ALA A 120 6.35 13.00 -14.68
C ALA A 120 6.61 11.48 -14.54
N ASN A 121 7.23 11.06 -13.44
CA ASN A 121 7.47 9.65 -13.10
C ASN A 121 7.59 9.41 -11.59
N ALA A 122 7.19 10.36 -10.74
CA ALA A 122 7.16 10.17 -9.28
C ALA A 122 6.06 9.19 -8.90
N PHE A 123 6.36 8.27 -7.99
CA PHE A 123 5.45 7.17 -7.64
C PHE A 123 5.65 6.73 -6.19
N GLN A 124 4.57 6.31 -5.52
CA GLN A 124 4.56 5.82 -4.14
C GLN A 124 5.19 6.80 -3.14
N ALA A 125 4.40 7.33 -2.24
CA ALA A 125 4.86 8.33 -1.30
C ALA A 125 4.48 7.97 0.15
N ALA A 126 5.33 8.34 1.10
CA ALA A 126 5.11 8.18 2.52
C ALA A 126 5.46 9.46 3.28
N TRP A 127 4.59 9.87 4.21
CA TRP A 127 4.83 11.00 5.09
C TRP A 127 5.93 10.68 6.11
N SER A 128 6.79 11.67 6.41
CA SER A 128 7.63 11.62 7.60
C SER A 128 6.77 11.68 8.87
N PRO A 129 7.23 11.11 10.01
CA PRO A 129 6.50 11.15 11.27
C PRO A 129 6.16 12.56 11.75
N THR A 130 6.93 13.55 11.33
CA THR A 130 6.71 14.97 11.68
C THR A 130 5.74 15.69 10.73
N GLY A 131 5.35 15.07 9.60
CA GLY A 131 4.55 15.71 8.55
C GLY A 131 5.29 16.78 7.74
N GLN A 132 6.60 16.99 8.00
CA GLN A 132 7.36 18.05 7.33
C GLN A 132 7.96 17.63 5.99
N GLN A 133 8.15 16.32 5.80
CA GLN A 133 8.74 15.75 4.59
C GLN A 133 7.93 14.56 4.08
N ILE A 134 8.18 14.25 2.82
CA ILE A 134 7.59 13.11 2.11
C ILE A 134 8.73 12.35 1.44
N ALA A 135 8.81 11.04 1.68
CA ALA A 135 9.64 10.11 0.93
C ALA A 135 8.84 9.62 -0.27
N PHE A 136 9.46 9.49 -1.44
CA PHE A 136 8.82 8.94 -2.61
C PHE A 136 9.83 8.29 -3.57
N GLY A 137 9.37 7.37 -4.38
CA GLY A 137 10.15 6.75 -5.44
C GLY A 137 9.83 7.32 -6.82
N ASN A 138 10.33 6.64 -7.82
CA ASN A 138 9.87 6.81 -9.18
C ASN A 138 9.25 5.51 -9.71
N TYR A 139 8.43 5.61 -10.75
CA TYR A 139 7.67 4.50 -11.33
C TYR A 139 8.53 3.28 -11.72
N ASN A 140 9.79 3.52 -12.06
CA ASN A 140 10.74 2.46 -12.43
C ASN A 140 11.54 1.90 -11.24
N GLY A 141 11.32 2.40 -10.01
CA GLY A 141 12.03 1.93 -8.81
C GLY A 141 13.54 2.23 -8.79
N THR A 142 13.99 3.26 -9.52
CA THR A 142 15.44 3.53 -9.69
C THR A 142 16.00 4.55 -8.71
N ALA A 143 15.19 5.13 -7.83
CA ALA A 143 15.63 6.05 -6.79
C ALA A 143 14.58 6.24 -5.69
N LEU A 144 15.06 6.52 -4.48
CA LEU A 144 14.31 7.06 -3.36
C LEU A 144 14.67 8.54 -3.22
N PHE A 145 13.64 9.37 -3.10
CA PHE A 145 13.74 10.82 -2.95
C PHE A 145 13.10 11.27 -1.63
N LEU A 146 13.51 12.44 -1.17
CA LEU A 146 12.80 13.26 -0.18
C LEU A 146 12.38 14.58 -0.80
N ILE A 147 11.27 15.13 -0.32
CA ILE A 147 10.77 16.46 -0.62
C ILE A 147 10.11 17.04 0.63
N ASN A 148 10.16 18.34 0.83
CA ASN A 148 9.38 18.99 1.89
C ASN A 148 7.89 18.93 1.57
N SER A 149 7.04 18.97 2.60
CA SER A 149 5.58 18.90 2.44
C SER A 149 4.98 20.05 1.62
N ASP A 150 5.73 21.15 1.45
CA ASP A 150 5.38 22.28 0.58
C ASP A 150 5.85 22.12 -0.88
N GLY A 151 6.51 21.01 -1.24
CA GLY A 151 7.05 20.73 -2.56
C GLY A 151 8.45 21.28 -2.82
N SER A 152 9.07 21.92 -1.84
CA SER A 152 10.46 22.43 -1.95
C SER A 152 11.50 21.39 -1.53
N GLY A 153 12.78 21.65 -1.77
CA GLY A 153 13.89 20.88 -1.18
C GLY A 153 14.02 19.43 -1.65
N GLN A 154 13.60 19.11 -2.88
CA GLN A 154 13.74 17.75 -3.39
C GLN A 154 15.19 17.30 -3.45
N GLN A 155 15.46 16.09 -2.94
CA GLN A 155 16.80 15.47 -2.94
C GLN A 155 16.71 13.95 -3.12
N VAL A 156 17.81 13.35 -3.62
CA VAL A 156 17.95 11.89 -3.70
C VAL A 156 18.51 11.36 -2.38
N VAL A 157 17.87 10.35 -1.81
CA VAL A 157 18.34 9.63 -0.61
C VAL A 157 19.20 8.42 -1.01
N GLY A 158 18.75 7.67 -2.00
CA GLY A 158 19.45 6.45 -2.43
C GLY A 158 18.97 5.93 -3.77
N ARG A 159 19.72 4.96 -4.29
CA ARG A 159 19.44 4.25 -5.53
C ARG A 159 19.76 2.78 -5.38
N PRO A 160 19.02 1.85 -6.03
CA PRO A 160 19.46 0.47 -6.15
C PRO A 160 20.84 0.40 -6.84
N SER A 161 21.63 -0.57 -6.46
CA SER A 161 22.97 -0.78 -7.03
C SER A 161 22.95 -1.27 -8.48
N GLY A 162 21.81 -1.79 -8.94
CA GLY A 162 21.66 -2.45 -10.24
C GLY A 162 22.28 -3.85 -10.29
N ALA A 163 22.78 -4.36 -9.15
CA ALA A 163 23.20 -5.74 -9.04
C ALA A 163 21.98 -6.68 -8.99
N VAL A 164 22.17 -7.98 -9.25
CA VAL A 164 21.08 -8.97 -9.27
C VAL A 164 20.26 -9.06 -7.98
N ASP A 165 20.83 -8.64 -6.86
CA ASP A 165 20.21 -8.60 -5.54
C ASP A 165 19.68 -7.21 -5.13
N ASP A 166 19.64 -6.24 -6.05
CA ASP A 166 19.24 -4.86 -5.77
C ASP A 166 18.81 -4.14 -7.07
N LEU A 167 17.70 -4.61 -7.67
CA LEU A 167 17.25 -4.11 -8.98
C LEU A 167 16.37 -2.88 -8.87
N LYS A 168 15.38 -2.88 -7.93
CA LYS A 168 14.42 -1.80 -7.75
C LYS A 168 14.06 -1.62 -6.29
N TRP A 169 13.68 -0.39 -5.96
CA TRP A 169 13.15 0.01 -4.66
C TRP A 169 11.75 0.58 -4.82
N HIS A 170 10.80 0.08 -4.04
CA HIS A 170 9.42 0.54 -4.07
C HIS A 170 8.69 0.28 -2.73
N ASP A 171 7.40 0.61 -2.63
CA ASP A 171 6.54 0.44 -1.45
C ASP A 171 7.15 1.05 -0.17
N PHE A 172 7.27 2.37 -0.18
CA PHE A 172 7.90 3.12 0.91
C PHE A 172 6.95 3.28 2.10
N LEU A 173 7.50 3.09 3.30
CA LEU A 173 6.86 3.33 4.58
C LEU A 173 7.84 4.11 5.47
N TRP A 174 7.38 5.19 6.13
CA TRP A 174 8.23 5.95 7.06
C TRP A 174 7.75 5.75 8.49
N SER A 175 8.58 5.11 9.33
CA SER A 175 8.24 4.76 10.71
C SER A 175 8.44 5.92 11.69
N SER A 176 7.77 5.83 12.86
CA SER A 176 7.84 6.84 13.93
C SER A 176 9.25 7.04 14.52
N ASP A 177 10.11 6.02 14.45
CA ASP A 177 11.52 6.06 14.88
C ASP A 177 12.47 6.50 13.76
N ASN A 178 11.92 7.11 12.70
CA ASN A 178 12.62 7.76 11.61
C ASN A 178 13.45 6.81 10.72
N TRP A 179 12.90 5.64 10.39
CA TRP A 179 13.38 4.77 9.32
C TRP A 179 12.44 4.80 8.13
N ILE A 180 12.99 4.79 6.93
CA ILE A 180 12.24 4.54 5.70
C ILE A 180 12.43 3.07 5.35
N PHE A 181 11.36 2.29 5.42
CA PHE A 181 11.30 0.90 4.96
C PHE A 181 10.90 0.89 3.48
N PHE A 182 11.41 -0.07 2.75
CA PHE A 182 11.11 -0.22 1.33
C PHE A 182 11.31 -1.66 0.86
N VAL A 183 10.60 -2.01 -0.19
CA VAL A 183 10.77 -3.28 -0.88
C VAL A 183 11.97 -3.20 -1.82
N VAL A 184 12.77 -4.25 -1.83
CA VAL A 184 13.88 -4.46 -2.75
C VAL A 184 13.55 -5.65 -3.65
N GLU A 185 13.49 -5.43 -4.97
CA GLU A 185 13.43 -6.52 -5.94
C GLU A 185 14.82 -7.13 -6.15
N GLN A 186 14.89 -8.45 -6.13
CA GLN A 186 16.10 -9.24 -6.40
C GLN A 186 15.84 -10.23 -7.53
N ASP A 187 16.79 -10.42 -8.42
CA ASP A 187 16.78 -11.50 -9.41
C ASP A 187 17.80 -12.56 -8.98
N THR A 188 17.33 -13.69 -8.49
CA THR A 188 18.16 -14.81 -8.05
C THR A 188 17.83 -16.04 -8.91
N ASP A 189 18.75 -16.47 -9.76
CA ASP A 189 18.66 -17.71 -10.56
C ASP A 189 17.33 -17.85 -11.35
N ASN A 190 16.92 -16.78 -12.04
CA ASN A 190 15.65 -16.66 -12.78
C ASN A 190 14.39 -16.60 -11.90
N CYS A 191 14.53 -16.22 -10.64
CA CYS A 191 13.44 -15.99 -9.74
C CYS A 191 13.50 -14.57 -9.18
N LEU A 192 12.41 -13.83 -9.34
CA LEU A 192 12.27 -12.54 -8.70
C LEU A 192 11.84 -12.73 -7.25
N LYS A 193 12.73 -12.42 -6.33
CA LYS A 193 12.43 -12.30 -4.90
C LYS A 193 12.20 -10.86 -4.52
N VAL A 194 11.41 -10.66 -3.49
CA VAL A 194 11.23 -9.37 -2.85
C VAL A 194 11.52 -9.47 -1.36
N ARG A 195 12.30 -8.52 -0.85
CA ARG A 195 12.62 -8.42 0.59
C ARG A 195 12.39 -7.00 1.07
N LEU A 196 12.35 -6.80 2.37
CA LEU A 196 12.31 -5.48 2.98
C LEU A 196 13.69 -5.07 3.47
N ASP A 197 14.07 -3.86 3.12
CA ASP A 197 15.21 -3.13 3.69
C ASP A 197 14.69 -1.86 4.38
N LYS A 198 15.51 -1.25 5.22
CA LYS A 198 15.29 0.09 5.79
C LYS A 198 16.54 0.96 5.67
N ILE A 199 16.34 2.28 5.60
CA ILE A 199 17.40 3.28 5.46
C ILE A 199 17.06 4.52 6.29
N ARG A 200 18.07 5.27 6.74
CA ARG A 200 17.85 6.58 7.33
C ARG A 200 17.52 7.62 6.24
N PRO A 201 16.78 8.71 6.58
CA PRO A 201 16.44 9.77 5.62
C PRO A 201 17.67 10.48 5.01
N ASP A 202 18.80 10.43 5.69
CA ASP A 202 20.08 10.96 5.18
C ASP A 202 20.83 9.99 4.23
N GLY A 203 20.22 8.85 3.91
CA GLY A 203 20.79 7.83 3.02
C GLY A 203 21.80 6.89 3.70
N THR A 204 21.99 6.99 5.02
CA THR A 204 22.90 6.14 5.77
C THR A 204 22.23 4.91 6.37
N SER A 205 23.04 3.99 6.90
CA SER A 205 22.58 2.84 7.73
C SER A 205 21.58 1.91 7.05
N ARG A 206 21.64 1.77 5.72
CA ARG A 206 20.80 0.79 5.03
C ARG A 206 20.98 -0.60 5.65
N THR A 207 19.87 -1.24 5.99
CA THR A 207 19.83 -2.52 6.72
C THR A 207 18.75 -3.41 6.14
N GLN A 208 19.07 -4.67 5.89
CA GLN A 208 18.08 -5.69 5.50
C GLN A 208 17.19 -6.04 6.70
N VAL A 209 15.89 -6.18 6.48
CA VAL A 209 14.87 -6.50 7.51
C VAL A 209 14.34 -7.92 7.32
N THR A 210 14.14 -8.38 6.08
CA THR A 210 13.71 -9.76 5.77
C THR A 210 14.60 -10.39 4.72
N ASP A 211 14.54 -11.71 4.56
CA ASP A 211 15.30 -12.45 3.55
C ASP A 211 14.56 -12.64 2.21
N GLY A 212 13.31 -12.17 2.14
CA GLY A 212 12.46 -12.35 0.95
C GLY A 212 11.75 -13.71 0.89
N GLY A 213 11.73 -14.46 1.99
CA GLY A 213 11.01 -15.73 2.10
C GLY A 213 11.70 -16.92 1.41
N PRO A 214 11.00 -18.05 1.24
CA PRO A 214 11.56 -19.27 0.68
C PRO A 214 12.02 -19.10 -0.76
N ASN A 215 13.03 -19.88 -1.16
CA ASN A 215 13.57 -19.87 -2.51
C ASN A 215 12.49 -20.20 -3.55
N CYS A 216 12.44 -19.46 -4.63
CA CYS A 216 11.60 -19.78 -5.77
C CYS A 216 12.01 -21.11 -6.39
N THR A 217 11.02 -21.92 -6.75
CA THR A 217 11.25 -23.11 -7.58
C THR A 217 10.70 -22.85 -8.97
N PRO A 218 11.50 -23.00 -10.06
CA PRO A 218 10.95 -22.93 -11.42
C PRO A 218 9.82 -23.98 -11.59
N PRO A 219 8.75 -23.73 -12.37
CA PRO A 219 8.64 -22.72 -13.42
C PRO A 219 7.93 -21.40 -13.03
N ASN A 220 7.66 -21.18 -11.75
CA ASN A 220 6.85 -20.04 -11.31
C ASN A 220 7.74 -18.80 -11.15
N MET A 221 7.60 -17.86 -12.08
CA MET A 221 8.34 -16.58 -12.10
C MET A 221 7.62 -15.45 -11.35
N GLU A 222 6.66 -15.79 -10.49
CA GLU A 222 6.00 -14.78 -9.65
C GLU A 222 6.91 -14.40 -8.48
N PRO A 223 6.93 -13.13 -8.06
CA PRO A 223 7.78 -12.71 -6.96
C PRO A 223 7.29 -13.32 -5.65
N TYR A 224 8.14 -14.14 -5.10
CA TYR A 224 8.00 -14.63 -3.74
C TYR A 224 8.69 -13.66 -2.79
N GLY A 225 8.08 -13.43 -1.63
CA GLY A 225 8.64 -12.64 -0.57
C GLY A 225 7.75 -11.51 -0.10
N ASP A 226 8.33 -10.59 0.64
CA ASP A 226 7.62 -9.57 1.39
C ASP A 226 7.38 -8.32 0.55
N ALA A 227 6.12 -7.93 0.41
CA ALA A 227 5.68 -6.71 -0.25
C ALA A 227 4.70 -5.91 0.64
N ASP A 228 4.34 -4.72 0.21
CA ASP A 228 3.33 -3.87 0.85
C ASP A 228 3.58 -3.70 2.36
N PRO A 229 4.71 -3.12 2.81
CA PRO A 229 5.00 -3.03 4.23
C PRO A 229 3.99 -2.17 4.99
N GLY A 230 3.58 -2.65 6.16
CA GLY A 230 2.87 -1.91 7.18
C GLY A 230 3.64 -1.95 8.48
N ILE A 231 3.31 -1.10 9.45
CA ILE A 231 4.00 -1.05 10.73
C ILE A 231 3.01 -0.89 11.88
N SER A 232 3.34 -1.47 13.03
CA SER A 232 2.60 -1.24 14.27
C SER A 232 2.80 0.19 14.78
N ALA A 233 1.87 0.68 15.60
CA ALA A 233 1.92 2.03 16.17
C ALA A 233 3.21 2.33 16.95
N ASP A 234 3.76 1.32 17.64
CA ASP A 234 5.01 1.43 18.40
C ASP A 234 6.28 1.30 17.54
N GLY A 235 6.12 1.03 16.25
CA GLY A 235 7.25 0.87 15.31
C GLY A 235 8.02 -0.45 15.45
N GLN A 236 7.61 -1.37 16.31
CA GLN A 236 8.38 -2.57 16.63
C GLN A 236 8.03 -3.78 15.75
N THR A 237 6.82 -3.81 15.17
CA THR A 237 6.36 -4.91 14.33
C THR A 237 6.12 -4.43 12.91
N ILE A 238 6.73 -5.11 11.95
CA ILE A 238 6.41 -4.96 10.53
C ILE A 238 5.37 -6.00 10.15
N TYR A 239 4.39 -5.57 9.39
CA TYR A 239 3.44 -6.41 8.66
C TYR A 239 3.82 -6.43 7.19
N SER A 240 3.69 -7.56 6.53
CA SER A 240 3.88 -7.66 5.08
C SER A 240 2.88 -8.61 4.45
N SER A 241 2.65 -8.41 3.17
CA SER A 241 1.98 -9.36 2.29
C SER A 241 3.06 -10.25 1.67
N ARG A 242 3.13 -11.52 2.10
CA ARG A 242 4.14 -12.45 1.59
C ARG A 242 3.57 -13.39 0.54
N GLY A 243 4.16 -13.39 -0.66
CA GLY A 243 3.87 -14.37 -1.70
C GLY A 243 4.42 -15.76 -1.34
N LEU A 244 3.58 -16.78 -1.42
CA LEU A 244 3.90 -18.16 -1.01
C LEU A 244 3.90 -19.15 -2.18
N SER A 245 2.90 -19.05 -3.06
CA SER A 245 2.66 -20.01 -4.14
C SER A 245 1.63 -19.44 -5.11
N PRO A 246 1.42 -20.03 -6.29
CA PRO A 246 0.22 -19.75 -7.06
C PRO A 246 -1.04 -20.01 -6.26
N LEU A 247 -2.06 -19.14 -6.43
CA LEU A 247 -3.35 -19.33 -5.77
C LEU A 247 -4.01 -20.62 -6.31
N PRO A 248 -4.44 -21.58 -5.46
CA PRO A 248 -4.99 -22.85 -5.92
C PRO A 248 -6.21 -22.71 -6.84
N ALA A 249 -7.06 -21.70 -6.59
CA ALA A 249 -8.25 -21.42 -7.39
C ALA A 249 -7.97 -20.71 -8.71
N ASP A 250 -6.85 -19.98 -8.81
CA ASP A 250 -6.40 -19.28 -10.00
C ASP A 250 -4.85 -19.24 -10.05
N PRO A 251 -4.22 -20.21 -10.72
CA PRO A 251 -2.75 -20.28 -10.79
C PRO A 251 -2.06 -19.11 -11.49
N THR A 252 -2.81 -18.18 -12.07
CA THR A 252 -2.26 -16.94 -12.64
C THR A 252 -2.03 -15.86 -11.58
N GLN A 253 -2.52 -16.07 -10.37
CA GLN A 253 -2.38 -15.19 -9.21
C GLN A 253 -1.51 -15.83 -8.13
N THR A 254 -0.87 -15.00 -7.31
CA THR A 254 -0.06 -15.45 -6.18
C THR A 254 -0.89 -15.46 -4.91
N LEU A 255 -0.90 -16.60 -4.20
CA LEU A 255 -1.40 -16.67 -2.83
C LEU A 255 -0.48 -15.86 -1.93
N ARG A 256 -1.04 -14.90 -1.18
CA ARG A 256 -0.30 -14.02 -0.29
C ARG A 256 -0.89 -14.08 1.11
N HIS A 257 -0.07 -14.28 2.09
CA HIS A 257 -0.45 -14.25 3.50
C HIS A 257 0.04 -13.00 4.20
N LEU A 258 -0.66 -12.64 5.29
CA LEU A 258 -0.26 -11.59 6.20
C LEU A 258 0.79 -12.12 7.18
N TYR A 259 2.00 -11.58 7.11
CA TYR A 259 3.08 -11.90 8.04
C TYR A 259 3.36 -10.74 9.00
N ALA A 260 3.78 -11.10 10.21
CA ALA A 260 4.27 -10.17 11.23
C ALA A 260 5.65 -10.61 11.73
N TYR A 261 6.57 -9.65 11.88
CA TYR A 261 7.92 -9.85 12.39
C TYR A 261 8.50 -8.56 12.98
N ALA A 262 9.55 -8.69 13.79
CA ALA A 262 10.21 -7.53 14.38
C ALA A 262 10.80 -6.59 13.31
N SER A 263 10.79 -5.30 13.56
CA SER A 263 11.29 -4.25 12.62
C SER A 263 12.82 -4.10 12.62
N ASP A 264 13.54 -4.87 13.44
CA ASP A 264 14.99 -4.88 13.55
C ASP A 264 15.70 -5.48 12.33
N ALA A 265 17.03 -5.51 12.35
CA ALA A 265 17.83 -6.13 11.30
C ALA A 265 17.54 -7.62 11.15
N TYR A 266 17.60 -8.10 9.91
CA TYR A 266 17.49 -9.52 9.63
C TYR A 266 18.65 -10.30 10.26
N THR A 267 18.29 -11.41 10.90
CA THR A 267 19.21 -12.43 11.37
C THR A 267 18.68 -13.82 10.97
N PRO A 268 19.54 -14.78 10.57
CA PRO A 268 19.08 -16.12 10.27
C PRO A 268 18.30 -16.73 11.44
N GLY A 269 17.07 -17.19 11.17
CA GLY A 269 16.18 -17.73 12.20
C GLY A 269 15.32 -16.68 12.90
N LYS A 270 15.24 -15.44 12.39
CA LYS A 270 14.29 -14.43 12.86
C LYS A 270 12.87 -14.99 12.88
N VAL A 271 12.17 -14.80 13.99
CA VAL A 271 10.81 -15.31 14.16
C VAL A 271 9.86 -14.52 13.29
N GLU A 272 9.07 -15.22 12.51
CA GLU A 272 8.02 -14.70 11.64
C GLU A 272 6.71 -15.41 11.95
N THR A 273 5.61 -14.68 11.98
CA THR A 273 4.29 -15.21 12.30
C THR A 273 3.34 -14.99 11.12
N ASP A 274 2.80 -16.08 10.58
CA ASP A 274 1.70 -16.02 9.60
C ASP A 274 0.39 -15.80 10.35
N LEU A 275 -0.20 -14.60 10.20
CA LEU A 275 -1.42 -14.20 10.88
C LEU A 275 -2.69 -14.66 10.13
N SER A 276 -2.59 -15.00 8.85
CA SER A 276 -3.75 -15.40 8.03
C SER A 276 -3.95 -16.91 7.94
N MET A 277 -2.90 -17.72 8.12
CA MET A 277 -2.91 -19.16 7.89
C MET A 277 -4.03 -19.90 8.62
N ALA A 278 -4.31 -19.52 9.86
CA ALA A 278 -5.30 -20.22 10.70
C ALA A 278 -6.76 -19.99 10.29
N GLN A 279 -7.07 -18.81 9.72
CA GLN A 279 -8.46 -18.37 9.45
C GLN A 279 -8.73 -18.12 7.96
N LYS A 280 -7.71 -17.82 7.19
CA LYS A 280 -7.78 -17.42 5.78
C LYS A 280 -6.69 -18.09 4.92
N PRO A 281 -6.52 -19.44 5.00
CA PRO A 281 -5.38 -20.13 4.37
C PRO A 281 -5.39 -20.06 2.83
N ASP A 282 -6.56 -19.92 2.22
CA ASP A 282 -6.74 -19.87 0.76
C ASP A 282 -7.06 -18.48 0.24
N CYS A 283 -6.91 -17.45 1.08
CA CYS A 283 -7.19 -16.06 0.73
C CYS A 283 -5.89 -15.30 0.46
N THR A 284 -5.95 -14.36 -0.48
CA THR A 284 -4.86 -13.42 -0.72
C THR A 284 -5.05 -12.17 0.13
N VAL A 285 -4.04 -11.84 0.92
CA VAL A 285 -3.97 -10.64 1.75
C VAL A 285 -2.96 -9.66 1.15
N GLY A 286 -3.29 -8.38 1.11
CA GLY A 286 -2.39 -7.31 0.62
C GLY A 286 -2.48 -6.03 1.46
N VAL A 287 -1.48 -5.17 1.29
CA VAL A 287 -1.44 -3.79 1.79
C VAL A 287 -1.81 -3.65 3.27
N PRO A 288 -1.12 -4.37 4.19
CA PRO A 288 -1.42 -4.29 5.61
C PRO A 288 -1.05 -2.93 6.20
N LYS A 289 -1.91 -2.38 7.07
CA LYS A 289 -1.69 -1.14 7.82
C LYS A 289 -2.10 -1.32 9.27
N GLY A 290 -1.15 -1.22 10.19
CA GLY A 290 -1.43 -1.25 11.63
C GLY A 290 -2.24 -0.03 12.07
N SER A 291 -3.22 -0.24 12.96
CA SER A 291 -4.01 0.85 13.51
C SER A 291 -3.18 1.75 14.44
N PRO A 292 -3.53 3.04 14.56
CA PRO A 292 -2.82 3.98 15.45
C PRO A 292 -2.85 3.59 16.94
N ASP A 293 -3.86 2.86 17.38
CA ASP A 293 -3.98 2.32 18.76
C ASP A 293 -3.26 0.98 18.95
N GLY A 294 -2.73 0.38 17.87
CA GLY A 294 -2.01 -0.88 17.88
C GLY A 294 -2.89 -2.13 18.04
N ALA A 295 -4.23 -2.00 17.99
CA ALA A 295 -5.15 -3.11 18.25
C ALA A 295 -5.53 -3.91 17.01
N GLN A 296 -5.49 -3.28 15.83
CA GLN A 296 -6.02 -3.83 14.60
C GLN A 296 -5.07 -3.61 13.41
N ILE A 297 -5.34 -4.33 12.31
CA ILE A 297 -4.65 -4.19 11.05
C ILE A 297 -5.73 -4.05 9.96
N LEU A 298 -5.66 -3.00 9.14
CA LEU A 298 -6.37 -2.92 7.88
C LEU A 298 -5.60 -3.69 6.82
N VAL A 299 -6.33 -4.44 5.99
CA VAL A 299 -5.78 -5.18 4.86
C VAL A 299 -6.71 -5.11 3.67
N PHE A 300 -6.19 -5.36 2.48
CA PHE A 300 -6.98 -5.86 1.38
C PHE A 300 -7.11 -7.38 1.52
N LEU A 301 -8.32 -7.93 1.36
CA LEU A 301 -8.60 -9.37 1.40
C LEU A 301 -9.33 -9.81 0.14
N PHE A 302 -8.84 -10.88 -0.47
CA PHE A 302 -9.51 -11.60 -1.55
C PHE A 302 -9.57 -13.09 -1.20
N CYS A 303 -10.79 -13.65 -1.11
CA CYS A 303 -11.03 -15.08 -0.92
C CYS A 303 -11.80 -15.61 -2.13
N PRO A 304 -11.32 -16.66 -2.81
CA PRO A 304 -11.97 -17.19 -4.01
C PRO A 304 -13.41 -17.69 -3.80
N ASP A 305 -13.70 -18.15 -2.58
CA ASP A 305 -14.99 -18.69 -2.16
C ASP A 305 -15.95 -17.63 -1.58
N ASP A 306 -15.47 -16.40 -1.33
CA ASP A 306 -16.25 -15.28 -0.78
C ASP A 306 -16.08 -14.01 -1.62
N GLN A 307 -16.61 -14.01 -2.82
CA GLN A 307 -16.52 -12.87 -3.74
C GLN A 307 -17.40 -11.67 -3.35
N GLN A 308 -18.25 -11.81 -2.35
CA GLN A 308 -19.09 -10.70 -1.85
C GLN A 308 -18.33 -9.78 -0.90
N HIS A 309 -17.29 -10.28 -0.24
CA HIS A 309 -16.50 -9.54 0.73
C HIS A 309 -15.04 -9.37 0.27
N VAL A 310 -14.87 -9.05 -1.01
CA VAL A 310 -13.55 -8.69 -1.55
C VAL A 310 -13.30 -7.21 -1.32
N GLY A 311 -12.24 -6.88 -0.55
CA GLY A 311 -11.89 -5.49 -0.31
C GLY A 311 -11.20 -5.22 1.02
N VAL A 312 -11.43 -4.01 1.52
CA VAL A 312 -10.89 -3.53 2.79
C VAL A 312 -11.50 -4.31 3.95
N THR A 313 -10.63 -4.92 4.73
CA THR A 313 -10.99 -5.79 5.84
C THR A 313 -10.16 -5.46 7.06
N LEU A 314 -10.78 -5.51 8.24
CA LEU A 314 -10.12 -5.39 9.55
C LEU A 314 -9.77 -6.77 10.08
N THR A 315 -8.58 -6.92 10.65
CA THR A 315 -8.21 -8.05 11.50
C THR A 315 -7.56 -7.55 12.77
N ASN A 316 -7.59 -8.34 13.84
CA ASN A 316 -6.80 -8.04 15.03
C ASN A 316 -5.33 -8.49 14.82
N THR A 317 -4.44 -8.04 15.69
CA THR A 317 -3.01 -8.34 15.62
C THR A 317 -2.64 -9.81 15.80
N ALA A 318 -3.61 -10.66 16.20
CA ALA A 318 -3.46 -12.11 16.26
C ALA A 318 -4.00 -12.85 15.01
N GLY A 319 -4.61 -12.14 14.05
CA GLY A 319 -5.22 -12.76 12.87
C GLY A 319 -6.45 -13.63 13.17
N SER A 320 -7.06 -13.49 14.35
CA SER A 320 -8.14 -14.38 14.81
C SER A 320 -9.56 -13.85 14.54
N SER A 321 -9.70 -12.60 14.09
CA SER A 321 -10.99 -11.99 13.71
C SER A 321 -10.84 -11.23 12.40
N TRP A 322 -11.83 -11.33 11.52
CA TRP A 322 -11.82 -10.69 10.20
C TRP A 322 -13.19 -10.07 9.93
N THR A 323 -13.21 -8.75 9.69
CA THR A 323 -14.45 -7.98 9.47
C THR A 323 -14.33 -7.16 8.19
N PHE A 324 -15.18 -7.42 7.21
CA PHE A 324 -15.25 -6.63 5.98
C PHE A 324 -15.76 -5.22 6.28
N VAL A 325 -15.12 -4.22 5.66
CA VAL A 325 -15.41 -2.79 5.82
C VAL A 325 -16.00 -2.22 4.54
N ALA A 326 -15.29 -2.35 3.42
CA ALA A 326 -15.71 -1.76 2.16
C ALA A 326 -15.07 -2.49 0.96
N THR A 327 -15.73 -2.43 -0.18
CA THR A 327 -15.13 -2.86 -1.45
C THR A 327 -14.10 -1.84 -1.89
N GLY A 328 -12.84 -2.26 -2.03
CA GLY A 328 -11.74 -1.38 -2.43
C GLY A 328 -10.38 -2.01 -2.16
N PHE A 329 -9.33 -1.24 -2.39
CA PHE A 329 -7.94 -1.68 -2.30
C PHE A 329 -7.08 -0.62 -1.60
N GLY A 330 -5.86 -0.95 -1.19
CA GLY A 330 -4.87 0.01 -0.70
C GLY A 330 -5.34 0.85 0.49
N PRO A 331 -5.88 0.27 1.57
CA PRO A 331 -6.40 1.04 2.68
C PRO A 331 -5.30 1.71 3.50
N ASP A 332 -5.62 2.86 4.10
CA ASP A 332 -4.80 3.50 5.13
C ASP A 332 -5.65 4.12 6.24
N TRP A 333 -5.08 4.22 7.45
CA TRP A 333 -5.70 4.78 8.64
C TRP A 333 -5.54 6.29 8.73
N ASN A 334 -6.58 6.97 9.21
CA ASN A 334 -6.42 8.34 9.69
C ASN A 334 -5.85 8.31 11.13
N PRO A 335 -4.59 8.72 11.35
CA PRO A 335 -3.98 8.63 12.68
C PRO A 335 -4.62 9.58 13.72
N SER A 336 -5.35 10.61 13.30
CA SER A 336 -6.05 11.54 14.19
C SER A 336 -7.48 11.08 14.54
N ASN A 337 -8.00 10.05 13.89
CA ASN A 337 -9.35 9.50 14.09
C ASN A 337 -9.33 7.98 13.92
N PRO A 338 -8.66 7.24 14.83
CA PRO A 338 -8.46 5.80 14.75
C PRO A 338 -9.74 5.00 14.99
#